data_e9343d7884d190ea984c6de0d1f59edf
#
_entry.id   e9343d7884d190ea984c6de0d1f59edf
#
_cell.length_a   1.000
_cell.length_b   1.000
_cell.length_c   1.000
_cell.angle_alpha   90.00
_cell.angle_beta   90.00
_cell.angle_gamma   90.00
#
_symmetry.space_group_name_H-M   'P 1'
#
loop_
_entity.id
_entity.type
_entity.pdbx_description
1 polymer ?
#
loop_
_entity_poly.entity_id
_entity_poly.type
_entity_poly.pdbx_seq_one_letter_code
_entity_poly.pdbx_strand_id
1 'polypeptide(L)'
;FNLLVQNGLFVLLLLIIIALAGYAAMQFRYQWDVSQNNRNSLSQASLDVIKKMNGPIKVTVYATPQDVQLGDIRKIISNFLTIYQRVKPDLEFEFIDPIEQPDLAQNAGIRMNGEIIITFNHRSDHLTAINEQAFTNALMRLVRSEEKGVMVLSGHGERKLDGIANRD
;
A
#
# COMPACT_ATOMS: atom_id res chain seq x y z
N PHE A 1 7.80 -56.47 -39.43
CA PHE A 1 8.10 -56.59 -37.98
C PHE A 1 8.71 -55.30 -37.40
N ASN A 2 9.49 -54.54 -38.17
CA ASN A 2 10.17 -53.32 -37.71
C ASN A 2 9.20 -52.13 -37.50
N LEU A 3 8.11 -51.99 -38.26
CA LEU A 3 7.17 -50.87 -38.14
C LEU A 3 6.34 -50.94 -36.86
N LEU A 4 5.95 -52.14 -36.40
CA LEU A 4 5.20 -52.29 -35.14
C LEU A 4 6.06 -52.02 -33.91
N VAL A 5 7.33 -52.43 -33.94
CA VAL A 5 8.31 -52.18 -32.87
C VAL A 5 8.68 -50.69 -32.81
N GLN A 6 8.82 -50.05 -33.97
CA GLN A 6 9.17 -48.66 -34.09
C GLN A 6 8.01 -47.74 -33.58
N ASN A 7 6.77 -48.10 -33.91
CA ASN A 7 5.58 -47.40 -33.40
C ASN A 7 5.39 -47.64 -31.90
N GLY A 8 5.65 -48.83 -31.39
CA GLY A 8 5.56 -49.14 -29.95
C GLY A 8 6.61 -48.39 -29.14
N LEU A 9 7.84 -48.29 -29.65
CA LEU A 9 8.92 -47.51 -28.99
C LEU A 9 8.58 -46.03 -28.96
N PHE A 10 8.04 -45.48 -30.05
CA PHE A 10 7.60 -44.10 -30.15
C PHE A 10 6.52 -43.75 -29.12
N VAL A 11 5.48 -44.61 -29.03
CA VAL A 11 4.39 -44.43 -28.05
C VAL A 11 4.90 -44.49 -26.61
N LEU A 12 5.81 -45.41 -26.31
CA LEU A 12 6.41 -45.54 -24.99
C LEU A 12 7.24 -44.32 -24.64
N LEU A 13 8.01 -43.77 -25.56
CA LEU A 13 8.81 -42.56 -25.37
C LEU A 13 7.93 -41.33 -25.15
N LEU A 14 6.83 -41.21 -25.88
CA LEU A 14 5.84 -40.15 -25.73
C LEU A 14 5.17 -40.18 -24.34
N LEU A 15 4.82 -41.39 -23.85
CA LEU A 15 4.27 -41.57 -22.51
C LEU A 15 5.26 -41.15 -21.41
N ILE A 16 6.55 -41.45 -21.57
CA ILE A 16 7.60 -41.06 -20.66
C ILE A 16 7.74 -39.50 -20.62
N ILE A 17 7.70 -38.85 -21.80
CA ILE A 17 7.76 -37.40 -21.90
C ILE A 17 6.56 -36.75 -21.22
N ILE A 18 5.34 -37.27 -21.42
CA ILE A 18 4.15 -36.76 -20.75
C ILE A 18 4.21 -36.96 -19.25
N ALA A 19 4.69 -38.11 -18.78
CA ALA A 19 4.87 -38.38 -17.36
C ALA A 19 5.91 -37.41 -16.70
N LEU A 20 7.06 -37.19 -17.38
CA LEU A 20 8.08 -36.27 -16.95
C LEU A 20 7.60 -34.80 -16.93
N ALA A 21 6.85 -34.40 -17.96
CA ALA A 21 6.26 -33.07 -18.04
C ALA A 21 5.22 -32.86 -16.91
N GLY A 22 4.40 -33.86 -16.63
CA GLY A 22 3.44 -33.86 -15.54
C GLY A 22 4.14 -33.80 -14.17
N TYR A 23 5.20 -34.57 -13.96
CA TYR A 23 6.02 -34.54 -12.77
C TYR A 23 6.70 -33.17 -12.59
N ALA A 24 7.30 -32.62 -13.65
CA ALA A 24 7.91 -31.30 -13.63
C ALA A 24 6.87 -30.21 -13.32
N ALA A 25 5.67 -30.28 -13.89
CA ALA A 25 4.58 -29.35 -13.59
C ALA A 25 4.10 -29.42 -12.12
N MET A 26 4.18 -30.58 -11.49
CA MET A 26 3.85 -30.76 -10.06
C MET A 26 5.00 -30.26 -9.14
N GLN A 27 6.25 -30.51 -9.54
CA GLN A 27 7.45 -30.14 -8.77
C GLN A 27 7.74 -28.65 -8.88
N PHE A 28 7.59 -28.09 -10.07
CA PHE A 28 7.76 -26.66 -10.34
C PHE A 28 6.40 -25.98 -10.40
N ARG A 29 5.71 -25.86 -9.26
CA ARG A 29 4.64 -24.88 -9.11
C ARG A 29 5.26 -23.49 -9.09
N TYR A 30 5.80 -23.05 -10.19
CA TYR A 30 6.09 -21.66 -10.45
C TYR A 30 4.73 -20.96 -10.60
N GLN A 31 4.23 -20.44 -9.50
CA GLN A 31 3.11 -19.51 -9.53
C GLN A 31 3.67 -18.23 -10.20
N TRP A 32 3.56 -18.19 -11.50
CA TRP A 32 3.60 -16.91 -12.19
C TRP A 32 2.35 -16.18 -11.74
N ASP A 33 2.54 -15.26 -10.78
CA ASP A 33 1.50 -14.32 -10.38
C ASP A 33 1.34 -13.32 -11.54
N VAL A 34 0.57 -13.75 -12.57
CA VAL A 34 0.23 -12.93 -13.75
C VAL A 34 -0.86 -11.92 -13.41
N SER A 35 -1.34 -11.93 -12.17
CA SER A 35 -2.22 -10.90 -11.69
C SER A 35 -1.39 -9.62 -11.53
N GLN A 36 -1.73 -8.59 -12.30
CA GLN A 36 -1.19 -7.22 -12.19
C GLN A 36 -1.47 -6.56 -10.81
N ASN A 37 -1.99 -7.33 -9.87
CA ASN A 37 -2.16 -6.98 -8.48
C ASN A 37 -1.34 -7.96 -7.64
N ASN A 38 -0.14 -7.59 -7.30
CA ASN A 38 0.64 -8.18 -6.19
C ASN A 38 -0.11 -7.96 -4.85
N ARG A 39 -1.27 -8.62 -4.70
CA ARG A 39 -2.17 -8.43 -3.53
C ARG A 39 -1.52 -8.82 -2.21
N ASN A 40 -0.39 -9.54 -2.24
CA ASN A 40 0.31 -10.04 -1.05
C ASN A 40 1.77 -9.57 -0.92
N SER A 41 2.27 -8.76 -1.86
CA SER A 41 3.63 -8.20 -1.81
C SER A 41 3.61 -6.71 -2.14
N LEU A 42 4.44 -5.96 -1.44
CA LEU A 42 4.62 -4.53 -1.69
C LEU A 42 5.48 -4.32 -2.94
N SER A 43 5.22 -3.24 -3.65
CA SER A 43 6.08 -2.79 -4.76
C SER A 43 7.46 -2.40 -4.25
N GLN A 44 8.45 -2.40 -5.14
CA GLN A 44 9.82 -2.00 -4.80
C GLN A 44 9.86 -0.55 -4.26
N ALA A 45 9.03 0.34 -4.80
CA ALA A 45 8.94 1.72 -4.33
C ALA A 45 8.46 1.80 -2.86
N SER A 46 7.46 0.99 -2.48
CA SER A 46 6.98 0.91 -1.10
C SER A 46 8.06 0.36 -0.16
N LEU A 47 8.78 -0.68 -0.60
CA LEU A 47 9.87 -1.26 0.17
C LEU A 47 11.02 -0.28 0.40
N ASP A 48 11.39 0.50 -0.62
CA ASP A 48 12.48 1.46 -0.55
C ASP A 48 12.16 2.64 0.38
N VAL A 49 10.88 3.07 0.41
CA VAL A 49 10.42 4.11 1.34
C VAL A 49 10.44 3.61 2.78
N ILE A 50 9.89 2.41 3.03
CA ILE A 50 9.85 1.81 4.36
C ILE A 50 11.26 1.63 4.94
N LYS A 51 12.23 1.20 4.13
CA LYS A 51 13.64 1.05 4.54
C LYS A 51 14.30 2.36 4.98
N LYS A 52 13.85 3.49 4.46
CA LYS A 52 14.35 4.83 4.83
C LYS A 52 13.73 5.34 6.13
N MET A 53 12.64 4.73 6.62
CA MET A 53 11.95 5.14 7.83
C MET A 53 12.59 4.51 9.06
N ASN A 54 13.47 5.23 9.74
CA ASN A 54 14.08 4.80 10.98
C ASN A 54 13.20 5.21 12.17
N GLY A 55 12.50 4.25 12.77
CA GLY A 55 11.63 4.46 13.91
C GLY A 55 10.21 3.93 13.70
N PRO A 56 9.39 3.95 14.76
CA PRO A 56 8.04 3.41 14.73
C PRO A 56 7.11 4.27 13.87
N ILE A 57 6.22 3.60 13.16
CA ILE A 57 5.13 4.22 12.40
C ILE A 57 3.84 3.91 13.13
N LYS A 58 3.09 4.93 13.54
CA LYS A 58 1.76 4.77 14.12
C LYS A 58 0.70 5.09 13.07
N VAL A 59 -0.25 4.18 12.89
CA VAL A 59 -1.36 4.32 11.97
C VAL A 59 -2.67 4.28 12.75
N THR A 60 -3.40 5.38 12.76
CA THR A 60 -4.71 5.45 13.41
C THR A 60 -5.79 5.45 12.33
N VAL A 61 -6.67 4.47 12.39
CA VAL A 61 -7.73 4.24 11.41
C VAL A 61 -9.08 4.60 12.01
N TYR A 62 -9.75 5.58 11.45
CA TYR A 62 -11.09 5.99 11.88
C TYR A 62 -12.15 5.28 11.05
N ALA A 63 -12.60 4.13 11.53
CA ALA A 63 -13.53 3.29 10.80
C ALA A 63 -14.53 2.59 11.72
N THR A 64 -15.80 2.56 11.29
CA THR A 64 -16.82 1.72 11.91
C THR A 64 -16.58 0.24 11.63
N PRO A 65 -17.04 -0.68 12.47
CA PRO A 65 -16.88 -2.13 12.24
C PRO A 65 -17.51 -2.59 10.92
N GLN A 66 -18.65 -2.00 10.58
CA GLN A 66 -19.38 -2.30 9.35
C GLN A 66 -19.80 -0.99 8.66
N ASP A 67 -19.51 -0.90 7.38
CA ASP A 67 -19.98 0.17 6.51
C ASP A 67 -21.11 -0.33 5.62
N VAL A 68 -22.13 0.51 5.40
CA VAL A 68 -23.34 0.15 4.62
C VAL A 68 -22.98 -0.15 3.15
N GLN A 69 -21.95 0.50 2.61
CA GLN A 69 -21.54 0.39 1.21
C GLN A 69 -20.33 -0.55 1.02
N LEU A 70 -19.39 -0.54 1.96
CA LEU A 70 -18.10 -1.25 1.85
C LEU A 70 -18.03 -2.53 2.69
N GLY A 71 -19.05 -2.80 3.52
CA GLY A 71 -19.09 -3.96 4.40
C GLY A 71 -18.07 -3.85 5.54
N ASP A 72 -17.26 -4.89 5.78
CA ASP A 72 -16.26 -4.92 6.86
C ASP A 72 -14.99 -4.15 6.45
N ILE A 73 -15.10 -2.81 6.55
CA ILE A 73 -14.01 -1.90 6.18
C ILE A 73 -12.77 -2.09 7.07
N ARG A 74 -12.95 -2.41 8.36
CA ARG A 74 -11.83 -2.66 9.27
C ARG A 74 -11.00 -3.86 8.83
N LYS A 75 -11.65 -4.93 8.37
CA LYS A 75 -10.97 -6.12 7.85
C LYS A 75 -10.19 -5.82 6.58
N ILE A 76 -10.76 -5.03 5.67
CA ILE A 76 -10.09 -4.62 4.44
C ILE A 76 -8.81 -3.84 4.78
N ILE A 77 -8.92 -2.84 5.66
CA ILE A 77 -7.79 -2.00 6.08
C ILE A 77 -6.76 -2.81 6.86
N SER A 78 -7.20 -3.67 7.79
CA SER A 78 -6.30 -4.52 8.57
C SER A 78 -5.48 -5.44 7.67
N ASN A 79 -6.10 -6.09 6.68
CA ASN A 79 -5.41 -6.93 5.71
C ASN A 79 -4.36 -6.12 4.93
N PHE A 80 -4.71 -4.92 4.50
CA PHE A 80 -3.80 -4.02 3.80
C PHE A 80 -2.60 -3.61 4.69
N LEU A 81 -2.84 -3.16 5.91
CA LEU A 81 -1.78 -2.72 6.83
C LEU A 81 -0.89 -3.87 7.30
N THR A 82 -1.43 -5.08 7.43
CA THR A 82 -0.67 -6.28 7.79
C THR A 82 0.43 -6.59 6.77
N ILE A 83 0.24 -6.27 5.49
CA ILE A 83 1.27 -6.45 4.46
C ILE A 83 2.47 -5.55 4.76
N TYR A 84 2.24 -4.30 5.16
CA TYR A 84 3.28 -3.37 5.57
C TYR A 84 3.95 -3.77 6.88
N GLN A 85 3.17 -4.25 7.85
CA GLN A 85 3.67 -4.70 9.16
C GLN A 85 4.62 -5.90 9.06
N ARG A 86 4.42 -6.79 8.08
CA ARG A 86 5.36 -7.89 7.80
C ARG A 86 6.74 -7.42 7.39
N VAL A 87 6.81 -6.29 6.69
CA VAL A 87 8.08 -5.70 6.23
C VAL A 87 8.68 -4.79 7.28
N LYS A 88 7.83 -4.11 8.06
CA LYS A 88 8.21 -3.18 9.12
C LYS A 88 7.47 -3.53 10.42
N PRO A 89 8.04 -4.39 11.26
CA PRO A 89 7.38 -4.89 12.48
C PRO A 89 7.04 -3.80 13.51
N ASP A 90 7.72 -2.67 13.48
CA ASP A 90 7.47 -1.49 14.31
C ASP A 90 6.40 -0.53 13.72
N LEU A 91 5.66 -0.99 12.70
CA LEU A 91 4.43 -0.36 12.28
C LEU A 91 3.29 -0.87 13.17
N GLU A 92 2.70 0.03 13.93
CA GLU A 92 1.55 -0.24 14.79
C GLU A 92 0.31 0.43 14.21
N PHE A 93 -0.83 -0.26 14.26
CA PHE A 93 -2.09 0.34 13.85
C PHE A 93 -3.21 0.05 14.85
N GLU A 94 -4.10 1.03 15.01
CA GLU A 94 -5.26 0.98 15.88
C GLU A 94 -6.50 1.47 15.14
N PHE A 95 -7.67 0.99 15.58
CA PHE A 95 -8.97 1.41 15.06
C PHE A 95 -9.70 2.24 16.09
N ILE A 96 -10.21 3.39 15.67
CA ILE A 96 -11.10 4.26 16.44
C ILE A 96 -12.44 4.28 15.71
N ASP A 97 -13.52 4.04 16.47
CA ASP A 97 -14.86 4.18 15.92
C ASP A 97 -15.30 5.64 16.00
N PRO A 98 -15.52 6.32 14.86
CA PRO A 98 -15.92 7.71 14.86
C PRO A 98 -17.33 7.94 15.40
N ILE A 99 -18.15 6.89 15.51
CA ILE A 99 -19.50 6.97 16.11
C ILE A 99 -19.40 6.83 17.64
N GLU A 100 -18.54 5.93 18.14
CA GLU A 100 -18.34 5.73 19.58
C GLU A 100 -17.48 6.83 20.20
N GLN A 101 -16.54 7.38 19.44
CA GLN A 101 -15.58 8.39 19.88
C GLN A 101 -15.58 9.63 18.97
N PRO A 102 -16.70 10.35 18.87
CA PRO A 102 -16.85 11.48 17.94
C PRO A 102 -15.89 12.63 18.24
N ASP A 103 -15.57 12.86 19.52
CA ASP A 103 -14.64 13.92 19.92
C ASP A 103 -13.24 13.67 19.36
N LEU A 104 -12.76 12.43 19.38
CA LEU A 104 -11.46 12.09 18.83
C LEU A 104 -11.44 12.24 17.30
N ALA A 105 -12.50 11.81 16.63
CA ALA A 105 -12.62 11.96 15.19
C ALA A 105 -12.68 13.45 14.77
N GLN A 106 -13.44 14.27 15.50
CA GLN A 106 -13.55 15.69 15.23
C GLN A 106 -12.22 16.43 15.47
N ASN A 107 -11.57 16.17 16.60
CA ASN A 107 -10.26 16.76 16.92
C ASN A 107 -9.17 16.36 15.92
N ALA A 108 -9.26 15.16 15.39
CA ALA A 108 -8.37 14.66 14.34
C ALA A 108 -8.72 15.18 12.93
N GLY A 109 -9.82 15.90 12.78
CA GLY A 109 -10.26 16.46 11.50
C GLY A 109 -10.81 15.43 10.51
N ILE A 110 -11.32 14.29 11.01
CA ILE A 110 -11.85 13.20 10.20
C ILE A 110 -13.16 13.63 9.54
N ARG A 111 -13.29 13.37 8.23
CA ARG A 111 -14.42 13.78 7.41
C ARG A 111 -15.23 12.60 6.86
N MET A 112 -14.60 11.45 6.75
CA MET A 112 -15.22 10.26 6.17
C MET A 112 -14.85 8.98 6.93
N ASN A 113 -15.71 7.97 6.83
CA ASN A 113 -15.46 6.65 7.38
C ASN A 113 -14.31 5.96 6.61
N GLY A 114 -13.36 5.35 7.34
CA GLY A 114 -12.19 4.71 6.75
C GLY A 114 -10.99 5.64 6.51
N GLU A 115 -11.04 6.87 7.00
CA GLU A 115 -9.90 7.78 6.93
C GLU A 115 -8.77 7.32 7.85
N ILE A 116 -7.53 7.45 7.36
CA ILE A 116 -6.32 6.97 8.04
C ILE A 116 -5.40 8.13 8.33
N ILE A 117 -4.88 8.20 9.55
CA ILE A 117 -3.81 9.11 9.93
C ILE A 117 -2.53 8.31 10.15
N ILE A 118 -1.47 8.65 9.44
CA ILE A 118 -0.15 8.06 9.59
C ILE A 118 0.72 9.06 10.34
N THR A 119 1.32 8.62 11.44
CA THR A 119 2.22 9.44 12.25
C THR A 119 3.62 8.84 12.26
N PHE A 120 4.61 9.66 11.95
CA PHE A 120 6.02 9.33 11.97
C PHE A 120 6.86 10.54 12.37
N ASN A 121 7.77 10.39 13.35
CA ASN A 121 8.66 11.46 13.82
C ASN A 121 7.93 12.79 14.11
N HIS A 122 6.83 12.74 14.88
CA HIS A 122 5.99 13.91 15.25
C HIS A 122 5.29 14.61 14.07
N ARG A 123 5.32 14.00 12.89
CA ARG A 123 4.59 14.48 11.71
C ARG A 123 3.45 13.52 11.41
N SER A 124 2.36 14.06 10.92
CA SER A 124 1.19 13.26 10.52
C SER A 124 0.75 13.60 9.10
N ASP A 125 0.18 12.62 8.43
CA ASP A 125 -0.43 12.77 7.12
C ASP A 125 -1.75 12.03 7.06
N HIS A 126 -2.73 12.59 6.36
CA HIS A 126 -4.09 12.07 6.25
C HIS A 126 -4.28 11.34 4.92
N LEU A 127 -4.87 10.14 4.98
CA LEU A 127 -5.26 9.36 3.82
C LEU A 127 -6.76 9.12 3.81
N THR A 128 -7.37 9.41 2.67
CA THR A 128 -8.78 9.10 2.38
C THR A 128 -8.94 7.93 1.42
N ALA A 129 -7.84 7.48 0.80
CA ALA A 129 -7.84 6.37 -0.15
C ALA A 129 -6.96 5.21 0.35
N ILE A 130 -7.54 4.01 0.36
CA ILE A 130 -6.86 2.78 0.84
C ILE A 130 -6.30 2.06 -0.37
N ASN A 131 -5.14 2.47 -0.81
CA ASN A 131 -4.36 1.79 -1.84
C ASN A 131 -2.86 1.99 -1.60
N GLU A 132 -2.06 1.11 -2.18
CA GLU A 132 -0.61 1.11 -2.00
C GLU A 132 0.04 2.43 -2.42
N GLN A 133 -0.39 2.99 -3.54
CA GLN A 133 0.19 4.23 -4.07
C GLN A 133 -0.05 5.42 -3.14
N ALA A 134 -1.28 5.59 -2.64
CA ALA A 134 -1.63 6.67 -1.71
C ALA A 134 -0.86 6.52 -0.39
N PHE A 135 -0.78 5.30 0.15
CA PHE A 135 -0.07 5.00 1.38
C PHE A 135 1.43 5.25 1.24
N THR A 136 2.06 4.74 0.18
CA THR A 136 3.48 4.96 -0.10
C THR A 136 3.81 6.44 -0.32
N ASN A 137 2.94 7.19 -1.00
CA ASN A 137 3.12 8.63 -1.19
C ASN A 137 3.04 9.38 0.15
N ALA A 138 2.16 8.97 1.07
CA ALA A 138 2.10 9.54 2.41
C ALA A 138 3.38 9.25 3.21
N LEU A 139 3.85 8.00 3.18
CA LEU A 139 5.13 7.65 3.79
C LEU A 139 6.29 8.46 3.21
N MET A 140 6.32 8.67 1.90
CA MET A 140 7.33 9.52 1.25
C MET A 140 7.28 10.97 1.74
N ARG A 141 6.08 11.54 1.92
CA ARG A 141 5.94 12.91 2.47
C ARG A 141 6.45 12.98 3.90
N LEU A 142 6.20 11.96 4.72
CA LEU A 142 6.64 11.90 6.11
C LEU A 142 8.17 11.71 6.23
N VAL A 143 8.79 10.97 5.32
CA VAL A 143 10.26 10.78 5.28
C VAL A 143 10.99 12.04 4.83
N ARG A 144 10.40 12.84 3.94
CA ARG A 144 11.05 14.06 3.46
C ARG A 144 11.15 15.07 4.59
N SER A 145 12.34 15.19 5.16
CA SER A 145 12.65 16.14 6.24
C SER A 145 12.79 17.59 5.77
N GLU A 146 12.84 17.81 4.45
CA GLU A 146 13.00 19.16 3.90
C GLU A 146 11.65 19.88 3.87
N GLU A 147 11.47 20.82 4.78
CA GLU A 147 10.53 21.91 4.59
C GLU A 147 10.92 22.65 3.30
N LYS A 148 10.05 22.57 2.28
CA LYS A 148 10.25 23.40 1.10
C LYS A 148 10.06 24.85 1.52
N GLY A 149 11.13 25.53 1.83
CA GLY A 149 11.13 26.96 2.04
C GLY A 149 10.80 27.66 0.72
N VAL A 150 9.70 28.39 0.69
CA VAL A 150 9.41 29.30 -0.43
C VAL A 150 10.25 30.55 -0.19
N MET A 151 11.32 30.70 -0.97
CA MET A 151 12.07 31.96 -1.01
C MET A 151 11.29 32.98 -1.84
N VAL A 152 10.85 34.04 -1.19
CA VAL A 152 10.24 35.18 -1.87
C VAL A 152 11.35 36.21 -2.11
N LEU A 153 11.66 36.45 -3.36
CA LEU A 153 12.53 37.56 -3.77
C LEU A 153 11.74 38.86 -3.64
N SER A 154 12.18 39.75 -2.75
CA SER A 154 11.62 41.09 -2.63
C SER A 154 12.66 42.14 -3.10
N GLY A 155 12.25 43.09 -3.91
CA GLY A 155 13.14 44.19 -4.29
C GLY A 155 13.02 44.73 -5.75
N HIS A 156 12.28 44.08 -6.61
CA HIS A 156 12.16 44.51 -8.01
C HIS A 156 10.72 44.73 -8.52
N GLY A 157 9.85 45.35 -7.66
CA GLY A 157 8.48 45.67 -8.11
C GLY A 157 7.50 44.50 -8.03
N GLU A 158 7.83 43.44 -7.29
CA GLU A 158 7.00 42.26 -7.11
C GLU A 158 5.88 42.49 -6.09
N ARG A 159 4.75 41.80 -6.27
CA ARG A 159 3.62 41.86 -5.34
C ARG A 159 4.04 41.40 -3.95
N LYS A 160 3.80 42.24 -2.93
CA LYS A 160 3.98 41.87 -1.53
C LYS A 160 2.99 40.77 -1.16
N LEU A 161 3.46 39.73 -0.49
CA LEU A 161 2.61 38.62 -0.01
C LEU A 161 1.61 39.07 1.08
N ASP A 162 1.87 40.21 1.74
CA ASP A 162 1.04 40.75 2.82
C ASP A 162 0.01 41.79 2.33
N GLY A 163 -0.10 41.97 1.02
CA GLY A 163 -1.03 42.95 0.42
C GLY A 163 -2.39 42.36 0.22
N ILE A 164 -3.34 42.69 1.10
CA ILE A 164 -4.77 42.67 0.79
C ILE A 164 -4.93 43.55 -0.45
N ALA A 165 -5.41 42.95 -1.54
CA ALA A 165 -5.71 43.71 -2.75
C ALA A 165 -6.86 44.70 -2.41
N ASN A 166 -6.51 45.98 -2.18
CA ASN A 166 -7.49 47.04 -2.25
C ASN A 166 -8.00 47.06 -3.69
N ARG A 167 -9.23 46.64 -3.89
CA ARG A 167 -10.01 46.96 -5.07
C ARG A 167 -10.57 48.37 -4.85
N ASP A 168 -9.99 49.31 -5.53
CA ASP A 168 -10.66 50.55 -5.91
C ASP A 168 -11.40 50.31 -7.24
#